data_05979f1f5fc05f6ea9f1bb00159c0d19
#
_entry.id   05979f1f5fc05f6ea9f1bb00159c0d19
#
_cell.length_a   1.000
_cell.length_b   1.000
_cell.length_c   1.000
_cell.angle_alpha   90.00
_cell.angle_beta   90.00
_cell.angle_gamma   90.00
#
_symmetry.space_group_name_H-M   'P 1'
#
loop_
_entity.id
_entity.type
_entity.pdbx_description
1 polymer ?
#
loop_
_entity_poly.entity_id
_entity_poly.type
_entity_poly.pdbx_seq_one_letter_code
_entity_poly.pdbx_strand_id
1 'polypeptide(L)'
;MLLWINGPFGGGKTQTAFELRRRLVGSVVCDPEQVGFGLHRMMPASLRGDFQDYPSWRQGVFEVLDHVLREHDGVVITPMTVVDPRYFAETVGRLREAGHDVRHFALLAERETVLNRLRDRGLGIAPVLGLVGQGDRPLRGEQFAVDKLDYCLAQLSRPEFGEHIRTDTTAVTAVADRIADMAGLTLVPDTDSRIRGRLRRMAVTIRHARR
;
A
#
# COMPACT_ATOMS: atom_id res chain seq x y z
N MET A 1 12.48 -12.18 -5.02
CA MET A 1 11.10 -12.35 -4.46
C MET A 1 10.42 -10.99 -4.32
N LEU A 2 9.14 -10.91 -4.69
CA LEU A 2 8.28 -9.73 -4.50
C LEU A 2 7.18 -10.03 -3.48
N LEU A 3 7.01 -9.17 -2.47
CA LEU A 3 5.84 -9.14 -1.59
C LEU A 3 4.89 -8.02 -2.06
N TRP A 4 3.81 -8.38 -2.74
CA TRP A 4 2.77 -7.43 -3.11
C TRP A 4 1.73 -7.35 -2.00
N ILE A 5 1.65 -6.19 -1.34
CA ILE A 5 0.71 -5.94 -0.24
C ILE A 5 -0.47 -5.13 -0.78
N ASN A 6 -1.57 -5.81 -1.04
CA ASN A 6 -2.84 -5.23 -1.47
C ASN A 6 -3.73 -4.88 -0.27
N GLY A 7 -4.76 -4.08 -0.50
CA GLY A 7 -5.72 -3.71 0.54
C GLY A 7 -6.40 -2.37 0.23
N PRO A 8 -7.48 -2.01 0.92
CA PRO A 8 -8.15 -0.73 0.73
C PRO A 8 -7.28 0.45 1.18
N PHE A 9 -7.64 1.66 0.78
CA PHE A 9 -7.13 2.87 1.40
C PHE A 9 -7.42 2.80 2.91
N GLY A 10 -6.46 3.19 3.76
CA GLY A 10 -6.60 2.98 5.21
C GLY A 10 -6.38 1.54 5.70
N GLY A 11 -6.20 0.56 4.81
CA GLY A 11 -5.99 -0.86 5.16
C GLY A 11 -4.65 -1.19 5.83
N GLY A 12 -3.70 -0.24 5.91
CA GLY A 12 -2.41 -0.44 6.59
C GLY A 12 -1.26 -0.89 5.69
N LYS A 13 -1.45 -1.00 4.38
CA LYS A 13 -0.43 -1.47 3.40
C LYS A 13 0.93 -0.82 3.56
N THR A 14 0.96 0.51 3.50
CA THR A 14 2.21 1.30 3.59
C THR A 14 2.90 1.09 4.93
N GLN A 15 2.15 1.09 6.03
CA GLN A 15 2.70 0.85 7.37
C GLN A 15 3.31 -0.54 7.48
N THR A 16 2.62 -1.55 6.95
CA THR A 16 3.10 -2.95 6.92
C THR A 16 4.34 -3.08 6.02
N ALA A 17 4.36 -2.44 4.85
CA ALA A 17 5.51 -2.47 3.95
C ALA A 17 6.77 -1.87 4.61
N PHE A 18 6.64 -0.73 5.30
CA PHE A 18 7.77 -0.12 6.00
C PHE A 18 8.18 -0.88 7.26
N GLU A 19 7.25 -1.57 7.93
CA GLU A 19 7.58 -2.46 9.03
C GLU A 19 8.36 -3.69 8.56
N LEU A 20 7.93 -4.32 7.47
CA LEU A 20 8.68 -5.40 6.83
C LEU A 20 10.08 -4.93 6.41
N ARG A 21 10.17 -3.82 5.68
CA ARG A 21 11.46 -3.24 5.25
C ARG A 21 12.41 -3.03 6.42
N ARG A 22 11.92 -2.56 7.54
CA ARG A 22 12.73 -2.32 8.74
C ARG A 22 13.33 -3.60 9.30
N ARG A 23 12.63 -4.72 9.17
CA ARG A 23 12.95 -5.98 9.81
C ARG A 23 13.46 -7.06 8.83
N LEU A 24 13.40 -6.80 7.53
CA LEU A 24 14.01 -7.63 6.48
C LEU A 24 15.28 -6.95 6.00
N VAL A 25 16.43 -7.49 6.39
CA VAL A 25 17.73 -6.96 5.98
C VAL A 25 17.86 -7.05 4.45
N GLY A 26 18.33 -5.97 3.83
CA GLY A 26 18.51 -5.88 2.38
C GLY A 26 17.22 -5.69 1.57
N SER A 27 16.04 -5.59 2.21
CA SER A 27 14.79 -5.35 1.48
C SER A 27 14.60 -3.89 1.06
N VAL A 28 13.82 -3.68 0.01
CA VAL A 28 13.45 -2.36 -0.51
C VAL A 28 11.94 -2.23 -0.65
N VAL A 29 11.43 -0.99 -0.52
CA VAL A 29 10.02 -0.68 -0.84
C VAL A 29 9.98 0.01 -2.19
N CYS A 30 9.28 -0.61 -3.14
CA CYS A 30 8.95 -0.05 -4.45
C CYS A 30 7.46 0.28 -4.49
N ASP A 31 7.14 1.57 -4.47
CA ASP A 31 5.77 2.08 -4.38
C ASP A 31 5.24 2.50 -5.76
N PRO A 32 4.28 1.74 -6.35
CA PRO A 32 3.73 2.03 -7.67
C PRO A 32 2.98 3.36 -7.78
N GLU A 33 2.55 3.95 -6.66
CA GLU A 33 1.95 5.29 -6.67
C GLU A 33 2.91 6.33 -7.22
N GLN A 34 4.25 6.12 -7.11
CA GLN A 34 5.26 7.03 -7.65
C GLN A 34 5.19 7.15 -9.18
N VAL A 35 4.90 6.06 -9.88
CA VAL A 35 4.67 6.07 -11.33
C VAL A 35 3.42 6.91 -11.64
N GLY A 36 2.34 6.71 -10.89
CA GLY A 36 1.10 7.47 -11.04
C GLY A 36 1.29 8.97 -10.81
N PHE A 37 1.99 9.35 -9.75
CA PHE A 37 2.31 10.75 -9.46
C PHE A 37 3.21 11.37 -10.54
N GLY A 38 4.14 10.59 -11.10
CA GLY A 38 4.95 11.03 -12.24
C GLY A 38 4.08 11.36 -13.46
N LEU A 39 3.17 10.45 -13.82
CA LEU A 39 2.21 10.66 -14.92
C LEU A 39 1.33 11.88 -14.68
N HIS A 40 0.78 12.03 -13.47
CA HIS A 40 -0.05 13.19 -13.13
C HIS A 40 0.70 14.52 -13.23
N ARG A 41 2.00 14.57 -12.89
CA ARG A 41 2.81 15.79 -13.05
C ARG A 41 3.01 16.17 -14.52
N MET A 42 3.05 15.19 -15.42
CA MET A 42 3.19 15.42 -16.86
C MET A 42 1.87 15.82 -17.52
N MET A 43 0.72 15.56 -16.89
CA MET A 43 -0.60 15.80 -17.47
C MET A 43 -1.23 17.11 -16.99
N PRO A 44 -1.97 17.83 -17.86
CA PRO A 44 -2.87 18.90 -17.45
C PRO A 44 -3.86 18.40 -16.39
N ALA A 45 -4.20 19.25 -15.41
CA ALA A 45 -5.08 18.88 -14.30
C ALA A 45 -6.46 18.35 -14.74
N SER A 46 -6.99 18.85 -15.86
CA SER A 46 -8.26 18.43 -16.47
C SER A 46 -8.27 17.01 -17.02
N LEU A 47 -7.09 16.42 -17.26
CA LEU A 47 -6.95 15.07 -17.80
C LEU A 47 -6.55 14.04 -16.73
N ARG A 48 -6.35 14.47 -15.47
CA ARG A 48 -5.96 13.58 -14.37
C ARG A 48 -7.16 12.81 -13.85
N GLY A 49 -7.20 11.51 -14.11
CA GLY A 49 -8.15 10.55 -13.56
C GLY A 49 -7.49 9.62 -12.56
N ASP A 50 -8.03 8.40 -12.43
CA ASP A 50 -7.33 7.33 -11.72
C ASP A 50 -6.14 6.88 -12.59
N PHE A 51 -4.92 7.01 -12.07
CA PHE A 51 -3.73 6.65 -12.85
C PHE A 51 -3.68 5.16 -13.22
N GLN A 52 -4.40 4.28 -12.50
CA GLN A 52 -4.50 2.86 -12.83
C GLN A 52 -5.22 2.62 -14.16
N ASP A 53 -6.09 3.56 -14.58
CA ASP A 53 -6.80 3.48 -15.88
C ASP A 53 -5.84 3.68 -17.07
N TYR A 54 -4.66 4.29 -16.85
CA TYR A 54 -3.69 4.50 -17.91
C TYR A 54 -2.86 3.24 -18.18
N PRO A 55 -2.85 2.73 -19.43
CA PRO A 55 -1.94 1.63 -19.81
C PRO A 55 -0.47 1.92 -19.48
N SER A 56 -0.04 3.19 -19.63
CA SER A 56 1.31 3.64 -19.29
C SER A 56 1.67 3.46 -17.82
N TRP A 57 0.71 3.56 -16.88
CA TRP A 57 0.95 3.27 -15.48
C TRP A 57 1.21 1.77 -15.28
N ARG A 58 0.33 0.92 -15.82
CA ARG A 58 0.43 -0.54 -15.66
C ARG A 58 1.71 -1.10 -16.30
N GLN A 59 2.03 -0.60 -17.50
CA GLN A 59 3.28 -0.93 -18.18
C GLN A 59 4.50 -0.46 -17.39
N GLY A 60 4.54 0.79 -16.95
CA GLY A 60 5.65 1.35 -16.18
C GLY A 60 5.86 0.65 -14.84
N VAL A 61 4.77 0.28 -14.14
CA VAL A 61 4.86 -0.52 -12.90
C VAL A 61 5.50 -1.88 -13.18
N PHE A 62 5.04 -2.57 -14.24
CA PHE A 62 5.63 -3.84 -14.64
C PHE A 62 7.12 -3.70 -14.96
N GLU A 63 7.50 -2.77 -15.83
CA GLU A 63 8.90 -2.60 -16.28
C GLU A 63 9.84 -2.24 -15.13
N VAL A 64 9.42 -1.33 -14.26
CA VAL A 64 10.24 -0.93 -13.10
C VAL A 64 10.43 -2.11 -12.14
N LEU A 65 9.35 -2.84 -11.82
CA LEU A 65 9.43 -3.96 -10.90
C LEU A 65 10.18 -5.16 -11.50
N ASP A 66 10.01 -5.45 -12.79
CA ASP A 66 10.78 -6.48 -13.50
C ASP A 66 12.28 -6.17 -13.46
N HIS A 67 12.65 -4.93 -13.75
CA HIS A 67 14.05 -4.49 -13.67
C HIS A 67 14.60 -4.62 -12.25
N VAL A 68 13.88 -4.11 -11.24
CA VAL A 68 14.34 -4.19 -9.84
C VAL A 68 14.47 -5.64 -9.39
N LEU A 69 13.53 -6.53 -9.78
CA LEU A 69 13.57 -7.94 -9.39
C LEU A 69 14.70 -8.74 -10.06
N ARG A 70 15.23 -8.26 -11.17
CA ARG A 70 16.41 -8.84 -11.84
C ARG A 70 17.73 -8.40 -11.22
N GLU A 71 17.79 -7.13 -10.78
CA GLU A 71 19.05 -6.50 -10.36
C GLU A 71 19.23 -6.43 -8.84
N HIS A 72 18.15 -6.66 -8.07
CA HIS A 72 18.21 -6.56 -6.61
C HIS A 72 18.06 -7.93 -5.94
N ASP A 73 19.08 -8.34 -5.21
CA ASP A 73 19.13 -9.67 -4.54
C ASP A 73 18.19 -9.79 -3.34
N GLY A 74 17.73 -8.67 -2.79
CA GLY A 74 16.86 -8.63 -1.59
C GLY A 74 15.38 -8.80 -1.91
N VAL A 75 14.57 -8.78 -0.86
CA VAL A 75 13.11 -8.79 -0.98
C VAL A 75 12.59 -7.43 -1.42
N VAL A 76 11.81 -7.40 -2.48
CA VAL A 76 11.09 -6.20 -2.97
C VAL A 76 9.70 -6.19 -2.35
N ILE A 77 9.29 -5.07 -1.76
CA ILE A 77 7.99 -4.91 -1.08
C ILE A 77 7.20 -3.82 -1.79
N THR A 78 6.01 -4.16 -2.26
CA THR A 78 5.17 -3.26 -3.08
C THR A 78 3.80 -3.07 -2.43
N PRO A 79 3.57 -1.95 -1.72
CA PRO A 79 2.26 -1.61 -1.18
C PRO A 79 1.39 -0.92 -2.23
N MET A 80 0.39 -1.59 -2.80
CA MET A 80 -0.49 -0.98 -3.79
C MET A 80 -1.90 -1.59 -3.75
N THR A 81 -2.92 -0.75 -3.87
CA THR A 81 -4.30 -1.18 -4.09
C THR A 81 -4.51 -1.46 -5.57
N VAL A 82 -4.70 -2.71 -5.96
CA VAL A 82 -5.13 -3.09 -7.31
C VAL A 82 -6.24 -4.12 -7.17
N VAL A 83 -7.46 -3.76 -7.54
CA VAL A 83 -8.66 -4.58 -7.34
C VAL A 83 -9.38 -4.94 -8.63
N ASP A 84 -9.08 -4.26 -9.73
CA ASP A 84 -9.55 -4.64 -11.05
C ASP A 84 -8.77 -5.88 -11.52
N PRO A 85 -9.44 -6.99 -11.87
CA PRO A 85 -8.76 -8.22 -12.28
C PRO A 85 -7.86 -8.06 -13.51
N ARG A 86 -8.25 -7.19 -14.44
CA ARG A 86 -7.45 -6.88 -15.63
C ARG A 86 -6.18 -6.14 -15.25
N TYR A 87 -6.28 -5.10 -14.40
CA TYR A 87 -5.10 -4.35 -13.95
C TYR A 87 -4.17 -5.22 -13.11
N PHE A 88 -4.74 -6.13 -12.31
CA PHE A 88 -3.98 -7.11 -11.55
C PHE A 88 -3.22 -8.07 -12.49
N ALA A 89 -3.87 -8.57 -13.54
CA ALA A 89 -3.22 -9.40 -14.55
C ALA A 89 -2.12 -8.64 -15.31
N GLU A 90 -2.37 -7.38 -15.70
CA GLU A 90 -1.41 -6.54 -16.42
C GLU A 90 -0.20 -6.07 -15.55
N THR A 91 -0.24 -6.26 -14.23
CA THR A 91 0.86 -5.93 -13.31
C THR A 91 1.40 -7.19 -12.63
N VAL A 92 0.73 -7.69 -11.61
CA VAL A 92 1.15 -8.87 -10.83
C VAL A 92 1.19 -10.13 -11.70
N GLY A 93 0.19 -10.33 -12.59
CA GLY A 93 0.14 -11.47 -13.50
C GLY A 93 1.36 -11.51 -14.41
N ARG A 94 1.67 -10.40 -15.07
CA ARG A 94 2.84 -10.31 -15.96
C ARG A 94 4.17 -10.53 -15.25
N LEU A 95 4.33 -10.08 -14.01
CA LEU A 95 5.54 -10.37 -13.22
C LEU A 95 5.69 -11.87 -12.94
N ARG A 96 4.60 -12.58 -12.68
CA ARG A 96 4.60 -14.05 -12.54
C ARG A 96 4.93 -14.74 -13.86
N GLU A 97 4.34 -14.30 -14.97
CA GLU A 97 4.63 -14.80 -16.32
C GLU A 97 6.09 -14.57 -16.72
N ALA A 98 6.71 -13.48 -16.24
CA ALA A 98 8.14 -13.21 -16.42
C ALA A 98 9.05 -14.08 -15.51
N GLY A 99 8.48 -15.01 -14.73
CA GLY A 99 9.21 -15.97 -13.90
C GLY A 99 9.58 -15.48 -12.50
N HIS A 100 9.08 -14.32 -12.06
CA HIS A 100 9.36 -13.81 -10.72
C HIS A 100 8.55 -14.54 -9.64
N ASP A 101 9.15 -14.79 -8.47
CA ASP A 101 8.43 -15.25 -7.28
C ASP A 101 7.66 -14.08 -6.67
N VAL A 102 6.36 -14.01 -6.97
CA VAL A 102 5.46 -12.96 -6.51
C VAL A 102 4.47 -13.52 -5.49
N ARG A 103 4.66 -13.15 -4.24
CA ARG A 103 3.75 -13.43 -3.12
C ARG A 103 2.79 -12.27 -2.94
N HIS A 104 1.49 -12.55 -3.02
CA HIS A 104 0.45 -11.53 -2.93
C HIS A 104 -0.38 -11.72 -1.66
N PHE A 105 -0.52 -10.65 -0.88
CA PHE A 105 -1.27 -10.62 0.36
C PHE A 105 -2.32 -9.51 0.31
N ALA A 106 -3.57 -9.83 0.60
CA ALA A 106 -4.68 -8.89 0.69
C ALA A 106 -4.98 -8.55 2.16
N LEU A 107 -4.69 -7.31 2.54
CA LEU A 107 -5.06 -6.80 3.87
C LEU A 107 -6.54 -6.43 3.87
N LEU A 108 -7.33 -7.08 4.71
CA LEU A 108 -8.76 -6.85 4.86
C LEU A 108 -9.06 -6.26 6.23
N ALA A 109 -10.05 -5.39 6.28
CA ALA A 109 -10.64 -4.88 7.52
C ALA A 109 -12.13 -4.60 7.30
N GLU A 110 -12.90 -4.56 8.39
CA GLU A 110 -14.28 -4.12 8.36
C GLU A 110 -14.38 -2.68 7.83
N ARG A 111 -15.47 -2.41 7.13
CA ARG A 111 -15.75 -1.08 6.55
C ARG A 111 -15.59 0.05 7.57
N GLU A 112 -16.18 -0.13 8.75
CA GLU A 112 -16.12 0.86 9.82
C GLU A 112 -14.70 1.10 10.32
N THR A 113 -13.91 0.03 10.47
CA THR A 113 -12.48 0.13 10.84
C THR A 113 -11.70 0.97 9.84
N VAL A 114 -11.93 0.75 8.54
CA VAL A 114 -11.25 1.51 7.48
C VAL A 114 -11.66 2.98 7.53
N LEU A 115 -12.96 3.28 7.65
CA LEU A 115 -13.47 4.65 7.74
C LEU A 115 -12.90 5.40 8.94
N ASN A 116 -12.83 4.76 10.12
CA ASN A 116 -12.23 5.35 11.31
C ASN A 116 -10.75 5.67 11.09
N ARG A 117 -9.99 4.75 10.48
CA ARG A 117 -8.57 4.98 10.15
C ARG A 117 -8.35 6.11 9.14
N LEU A 118 -9.26 6.29 8.18
CA LEU A 118 -9.20 7.42 7.24
C LEU A 118 -9.48 8.75 7.95
N ARG A 119 -10.49 8.81 8.83
CA ARG A 119 -10.79 10.00 9.66
C ARG A 119 -9.61 10.36 10.56
N ASP A 120 -9.03 9.38 11.27
CA ASP A 120 -7.88 9.59 12.14
C ASP A 120 -6.66 10.11 11.37
N ARG A 121 -6.48 9.68 10.12
CA ARG A 121 -5.41 10.17 9.25
C ARG A 121 -5.63 11.63 8.88
N GLY A 122 -6.84 12.02 8.49
CA GLY A 122 -7.21 13.40 8.15
C GLY A 122 -7.04 14.33 9.35
N LEU A 123 -7.56 13.96 10.51
CA LEU A 123 -7.42 14.71 11.77
C LEU A 123 -5.97 14.77 12.27
N GLY A 124 -5.18 13.70 12.08
CA GLY A 124 -3.78 13.66 12.52
C GLY A 124 -2.85 14.55 11.72
N ILE A 125 -3.22 14.94 10.50
CA ILE A 125 -2.42 15.82 9.62
C ILE A 125 -2.84 17.28 9.75
N ALA A 126 -4.10 17.57 10.01
CA ALA A 126 -4.63 18.92 10.11
C ALA A 126 -3.86 19.82 11.11
N PRO A 127 -3.54 19.37 12.35
CA PRO A 127 -2.76 20.16 13.30
C PRO A 127 -1.31 20.41 12.83
N VAL A 128 -0.69 19.45 12.17
CA VAL A 128 0.71 19.53 11.69
C VAL A 128 0.87 20.51 10.54
N LEU A 129 -0.20 20.72 9.75
CA LEU A 129 -0.21 21.63 8.61
C LEU A 129 -0.75 23.04 8.97
N GLY A 130 -1.08 23.32 10.24
CA GLY A 130 -1.65 24.60 10.65
C GLY A 130 -3.08 24.84 10.13
N LEU A 131 -3.78 23.81 9.67
CA LEU A 131 -5.13 23.85 9.12
C LEU A 131 -6.22 23.73 10.19
N VAL A 132 -5.92 24.14 11.42
CA VAL A 132 -6.89 24.18 12.53
C VAL A 132 -7.92 25.25 12.22
N GLY A 133 -9.11 24.85 11.73
CA GLY A 133 -10.21 25.80 11.52
C GLY A 133 -11.07 25.59 10.27
N GLN A 134 -10.73 24.64 9.39
CA GLN A 134 -11.62 24.31 8.28
C GLN A 134 -12.28 22.95 8.55
N GLY A 135 -13.55 23.04 8.98
CA GLY A 135 -14.38 21.91 9.35
C GLY A 135 -14.56 20.88 8.25
N ASP A 136 -14.80 19.65 8.68
CA ASP A 136 -15.47 18.46 8.09
C ASP A 136 -15.42 18.19 6.56
N ARG A 137 -14.57 18.85 5.80
CA ARG A 137 -14.38 18.48 4.39
C ARG A 137 -13.25 17.46 4.27
N PRO A 138 -13.56 16.20 3.89
CA PRO A 138 -12.51 15.24 3.57
C PRO A 138 -11.61 15.79 2.47
N LEU A 139 -10.30 15.58 2.59
CA LEU A 139 -9.38 15.88 1.51
C LEU A 139 -9.84 15.13 0.25
N ARG A 140 -9.70 15.70 -0.95
CA ARG A 140 -10.18 15.09 -2.21
C ARG A 140 -9.77 13.62 -2.38
N GLY A 141 -8.58 13.23 -1.88
CA GLY A 141 -8.13 11.84 -1.90
C GLY A 141 -8.87 10.92 -0.93
N GLU A 142 -9.37 11.44 0.19
CA GLU A 142 -10.16 10.67 1.16
C GLU A 142 -11.57 10.40 0.64
N GLN A 143 -12.19 11.37 -0.04
CA GLN A 143 -13.50 11.19 -0.66
C GLN A 143 -13.44 10.07 -1.72
N PHE A 144 -12.45 10.10 -2.60
CA PHE A 144 -12.22 9.04 -3.58
C PHE A 144 -12.04 7.66 -2.92
N ALA A 145 -11.29 7.60 -1.80
CA ALA A 145 -11.09 6.38 -1.04
C ALA A 145 -12.38 5.84 -0.43
N VAL A 146 -13.25 6.72 0.08
CA VAL A 146 -14.56 6.37 0.63
C VAL A 146 -15.51 5.88 -0.46
N ASP A 147 -15.57 6.58 -1.59
CA ASP A 147 -16.47 6.26 -2.70
C ASP A 147 -16.15 4.87 -3.32
N LYS A 148 -14.86 4.48 -3.33
CA LYS A 148 -14.42 3.18 -3.85
C LYS A 148 -14.33 2.08 -2.79
N LEU A 149 -14.57 2.37 -1.51
CA LEU A 149 -14.29 1.44 -0.42
C LEU A 149 -15.07 0.13 -0.52
N ASP A 150 -16.38 0.20 -0.72
CA ASP A 150 -17.26 -0.98 -0.75
C ASP A 150 -16.89 -1.90 -1.93
N TYR A 151 -16.64 -1.31 -3.10
CA TYR A 151 -16.16 -2.04 -4.26
C TYR A 151 -14.79 -2.70 -3.98
N CYS A 152 -13.86 -1.94 -3.39
CA CYS A 152 -12.53 -2.43 -3.06
C CYS A 152 -12.57 -3.62 -2.08
N LEU A 153 -13.38 -3.53 -1.02
CA LEU A 153 -13.55 -4.62 -0.04
C LEU A 153 -14.18 -5.85 -0.68
N ALA A 154 -15.21 -5.67 -1.51
CA ALA A 154 -15.87 -6.77 -2.21
C ALA A 154 -14.90 -7.49 -3.15
N GLN A 155 -14.12 -6.76 -3.94
CA GLN A 155 -13.14 -7.36 -4.86
C GLN A 155 -12.02 -8.08 -4.09
N LEU A 156 -11.40 -7.41 -3.10
CA LEU A 156 -10.29 -8.00 -2.34
C LEU A 156 -10.67 -9.25 -1.53
N SER A 157 -11.96 -9.43 -1.20
CA SER A 157 -12.43 -10.63 -0.50
C SER A 157 -12.54 -11.86 -1.39
N ARG A 158 -12.33 -11.71 -2.70
CA ARG A 158 -12.45 -12.81 -3.66
C ARG A 158 -11.19 -13.68 -3.62
N PRO A 159 -11.32 -15.02 -3.84
CA PRO A 159 -10.18 -15.96 -3.74
C PRO A 159 -9.01 -15.65 -4.67
N GLU A 160 -9.27 -15.06 -5.84
CA GLU A 160 -8.23 -14.70 -6.80
C GLU A 160 -7.24 -13.64 -6.29
N PHE A 161 -7.59 -12.89 -5.24
CA PHE A 161 -6.68 -11.93 -4.61
C PHE A 161 -5.79 -12.54 -3.52
N GLY A 162 -5.64 -13.87 -3.52
CA GLY A 162 -4.61 -14.58 -2.77
C GLY A 162 -4.85 -14.66 -1.27
N GLU A 163 -3.76 -14.57 -0.50
CA GLU A 163 -3.78 -14.74 0.95
C GLU A 163 -4.38 -13.55 1.68
N HIS A 164 -5.48 -13.80 2.39
CA HIS A 164 -6.21 -12.77 3.12
C HIS A 164 -5.70 -12.64 4.57
N ILE A 165 -5.41 -11.41 4.99
CA ILE A 165 -4.98 -11.09 6.35
C ILE A 165 -5.91 -10.04 6.94
N ARG A 166 -6.64 -10.41 8.02
CA ARG A 166 -7.51 -9.49 8.75
C ARG A 166 -6.65 -8.54 9.61
N THR A 167 -6.96 -7.24 9.51
CA THR A 167 -6.19 -6.18 10.20
C THR A 167 -7.03 -5.35 11.17
N ASP A 168 -8.25 -5.75 11.49
CA ASP A 168 -9.16 -5.00 12.34
C ASP A 168 -8.57 -4.72 13.72
N THR A 169 -8.13 -5.77 14.39
CA THR A 169 -7.56 -5.73 15.74
C THR A 169 -6.07 -6.10 15.77
N THR A 170 -5.48 -6.38 14.60
CA THR A 170 -4.11 -6.87 14.49
C THR A 170 -3.13 -5.71 14.38
N ALA A 171 -2.12 -5.67 15.24
CA ALA A 171 -1.06 -4.67 15.16
C ALA A 171 -0.25 -4.82 13.88
N VAL A 172 0.26 -3.70 13.34
CA VAL A 172 1.08 -3.67 12.11
C VAL A 172 2.30 -4.61 12.21
N THR A 173 2.92 -4.72 13.38
CA THR A 173 4.04 -5.64 13.63
C THR A 173 3.61 -7.09 13.48
N ALA A 174 2.46 -7.47 14.02
CA ALA A 174 1.93 -8.83 13.91
C ALA A 174 1.46 -9.16 12.48
N VAL A 175 0.95 -8.17 11.73
CA VAL A 175 0.66 -8.34 10.30
C VAL A 175 1.96 -8.60 9.52
N ALA A 176 3.03 -7.86 9.82
CA ALA A 176 4.34 -8.06 9.19
C ALA A 176 4.93 -9.43 9.54
N ASP A 177 4.83 -9.87 10.80
CA ASP A 177 5.26 -11.21 11.23
C ASP A 177 4.52 -12.29 10.42
N ARG A 178 3.20 -12.19 10.32
CA ARG A 178 2.39 -13.15 9.58
C ARG A 178 2.74 -13.21 8.09
N ILE A 179 2.95 -12.06 7.44
CA ILE A 179 3.39 -12.03 6.03
C ILE A 179 4.75 -12.72 5.88
N ALA A 180 5.69 -12.43 6.76
CA ALA A 180 7.02 -13.03 6.71
C ALA A 180 6.95 -14.55 6.88
N ASP A 181 6.20 -15.05 7.87
CA ASP A 181 6.01 -16.48 8.12
C ASP A 181 5.42 -17.17 6.88
N MET A 182 4.35 -16.60 6.30
CA MET A 182 3.70 -17.16 5.09
C MET A 182 4.61 -17.10 3.86
N ALA A 183 5.53 -16.14 3.80
CA ALA A 183 6.52 -16.02 2.72
C ALA A 183 7.80 -16.83 2.97
N GLY A 184 7.94 -17.49 4.12
CA GLY A 184 9.14 -18.22 4.51
C GLY A 184 10.34 -17.32 4.82
N LEU A 185 10.10 -16.10 5.32
CA LEU A 185 11.10 -15.09 5.60
C LEU A 185 11.33 -14.92 7.11
N THR A 186 12.57 -14.66 7.50
CA THR A 186 12.93 -14.39 8.89
C THR A 186 13.09 -12.90 9.14
N LEU A 187 12.31 -12.36 10.06
CA LEU A 187 12.40 -10.96 10.48
C LEU A 187 13.38 -10.80 11.65
N VAL A 188 14.15 -9.71 11.62
CA VAL A 188 14.88 -9.27 12.82
C VAL A 188 13.85 -8.93 13.92
N PRO A 189 14.10 -9.32 15.18
CA PRO A 189 13.20 -9.03 16.30
C PRO A 189 12.86 -7.55 16.43
N ASP A 190 11.61 -7.25 16.77
CA ASP A 190 11.19 -5.87 17.04
C ASP A 190 11.69 -5.45 18.43
N THR A 191 12.69 -4.56 18.43
CA THR A 191 13.27 -3.98 19.66
C THR A 191 12.74 -2.60 19.98
N ASP A 192 11.76 -2.10 19.21
CA ASP A 192 11.20 -0.78 19.44
C ASP A 192 10.31 -0.73 20.69
N SER A 193 10.47 0.32 21.47
CA SER A 193 9.47 0.67 22.46
C SER A 193 8.16 1.10 21.79
N ARG A 194 7.03 0.96 22.49
CA ARG A 194 5.70 1.39 21.99
C ARG A 194 5.70 2.84 21.50
N ILE A 195 6.45 3.72 22.16
CA ILE A 195 6.56 5.14 21.79
C ILE A 195 7.33 5.31 20.48
N ARG A 196 8.49 4.67 20.34
CA ARG A 196 9.29 4.70 19.10
C ARG A 196 8.51 4.15 17.91
N GLY A 197 7.81 3.05 18.08
CA GLY A 197 6.94 2.48 17.06
C GLY A 197 5.82 3.43 16.62
N ARG A 198 5.20 4.15 17.58
CA ARG A 198 4.16 5.16 17.28
C ARG A 198 4.71 6.35 16.50
N LEU A 199 5.84 6.92 16.91
CA LEU A 199 6.50 8.03 16.23
C LEU A 199 6.92 7.67 14.81
N ARG A 200 7.44 6.47 14.59
CA ARG A 200 7.82 5.97 13.28
C ARG A 200 6.61 5.84 12.35
N ARG A 201 5.50 5.28 12.81
CA ARG A 201 4.26 5.20 12.04
C ARG A 201 3.74 6.58 11.65
N MET A 202 3.80 7.56 12.55
CA MET A 202 3.48 8.96 12.22
C MET A 202 4.39 9.51 11.13
N ALA A 203 5.70 9.29 11.23
CA ALA A 203 6.66 9.75 10.22
C ALA A 203 6.39 9.14 8.83
N VAL A 204 6.05 7.85 8.75
CA VAL A 204 5.64 7.17 7.50
C VAL A 204 4.37 7.83 6.95
N THR A 205 3.34 8.06 7.78
CA THR A 205 2.10 8.71 7.35
C THR A 205 2.34 10.10 6.79
N ILE A 206 3.13 10.94 7.47
CA ILE A 206 3.44 12.32 7.04
C ILE A 206 4.21 12.32 5.71
N ARG A 207 5.19 11.41 5.55
CA ARG A 207 5.98 11.31 4.31
C ARG A 207 5.12 10.95 3.10
N HIS A 208 4.10 10.11 3.27
CA HIS A 208 3.20 9.70 2.19
C HIS A 208 2.04 10.67 1.97
N ALA A 209 1.63 11.43 2.97
CA ALA A 209 0.58 12.43 2.84
C ALA A 209 1.02 13.72 2.09
N ARG A 210 2.33 13.97 1.99
CA ARG A 210 2.91 15.15 1.32
C ARG A 210 3.21 14.92 -0.18
N ARG A 211 2.77 13.82 -0.74
CA ARG A 211 3.00 13.45 -2.13
C ARG A 211 1.72 13.48 -2.94
#